data_6274e1c8e3de02c1d3730a553c09d60a
#
_entry.id   6274e1c8e3de02c1d3730a553c09d60a
#
_cell.length_a   1.000
_cell.length_b   1.000
_cell.length_c   1.000
_cell.angle_alpha   90.00
_cell.angle_beta   90.00
_cell.angle_gamma   90.00
#
_symmetry.space_group_name_H-M   'P 1'
#
loop_
_entity.id
_entity.type
_entity.pdbx_description
1 polymer ?
#
loop_
_entity_poly.entity_id
_entity_poly.type
_entity_poly.pdbx_seq_one_letter_code
_entity_poly.pdbx_strand_id
1 'polypeptide(L)'
;MRHRRSAPFAFLLFLSLFGTAVAQDTPLLSGSVAFVTTTTGGNTTYIPLIQPLAAVPLGDHFMVESRAILLEQFIPNSTGYDHSHFDALNYLQGDYIATPHLTVVAGSYLLPFGTYNERLTPVWIGNFQDESLAEPIGQMATGVGLGGQVRGSLYSSAHTSFSYAAWFSARSGNLQFNSQRSAGGRGSFYFPVQRLEVGASYGRLLQGVHENFIGAHLWWQTEDGGFRLRSETMRGEHAYGYWFETDYRPFHDDASAGFMRRFEPLFRMQQTFRIDNVASDGVPAQNTQRADFGLDYNFPHNTRILSSYSRQFSSTGGVNIWETGIVYRFLFPAWK
;
A
#
# COMPACT_ATOMS: atom_id res chain seq x y z
N MET A 1 10.30 33.15 -7.26
CA MET A 1 9.45 32.01 -7.56
C MET A 1 8.06 32.24 -6.98
N ARG A 2 7.01 32.28 -7.80
CA ARG A 2 5.64 32.59 -7.36
C ARG A 2 4.94 31.25 -7.02
N HIS A 3 4.71 31.00 -5.73
CA HIS A 3 3.87 29.90 -5.26
C HIS A 3 2.41 30.13 -5.69
N ARG A 4 1.88 29.31 -6.57
CA ARG A 4 0.43 29.23 -6.85
C ARG A 4 -0.25 28.41 -5.74
N ARG A 5 -0.91 29.11 -4.83
CA ARG A 5 -1.83 28.55 -3.83
C ARG A 5 -3.20 28.33 -4.47
N SER A 6 -3.51 27.16 -5.02
CA SER A 6 -4.84 26.89 -5.61
C SER A 6 -5.44 25.50 -5.31
N ALA A 7 -4.79 24.67 -4.51
CA ALA A 7 -5.29 23.31 -4.25
C ALA A 7 -6.47 23.15 -3.25
N PRO A 8 -6.63 23.97 -2.18
CA PRO A 8 -7.69 23.70 -1.20
C PRO A 8 -9.11 24.04 -1.67
N PHE A 9 -9.28 24.86 -2.70
CA PHE A 9 -10.61 25.31 -3.14
C PHE A 9 -11.37 24.25 -3.97
N ALA A 10 -10.66 23.40 -4.72
CA ALA A 10 -11.28 22.37 -5.55
C ALA A 10 -11.90 21.23 -4.70
N PHE A 11 -11.31 20.91 -3.57
CA PHE A 11 -11.84 19.88 -2.68
C PHE A 11 -13.12 20.30 -1.94
N LEU A 12 -13.21 21.57 -1.54
CA LEU A 12 -14.40 22.14 -0.91
C LEU A 12 -15.58 22.30 -1.89
N LEU A 13 -15.31 22.57 -3.16
CA LEU A 13 -16.36 22.72 -4.17
C LEU A 13 -17.00 21.37 -4.52
N PHE A 14 -16.24 20.28 -4.45
CA PHE A 14 -16.77 18.93 -4.70
C PHE A 14 -17.75 18.47 -3.62
N LEU A 15 -17.54 18.89 -2.36
CA LEU A 15 -18.43 18.58 -1.23
C LEU A 15 -19.79 19.33 -1.28
N SER A 16 -19.87 20.47 -1.98
CA SER A 16 -21.08 21.28 -2.03
C SER A 16 -22.10 20.89 -3.12
N LEU A 17 -21.74 19.99 -4.03
CA LEU A 17 -22.62 19.53 -5.14
C LEU A 17 -23.54 18.37 -4.77
N PHE A 18 -23.45 17.82 -3.56
CA PHE A 18 -24.25 16.68 -3.11
C PHE A 18 -25.52 17.06 -2.32
N GLY A 19 -26.22 18.09 -2.77
CA GLY A 19 -27.58 18.38 -2.28
C GLY A 19 -28.59 17.39 -2.85
N THR A 20 -29.20 16.56 -1.97
CA THR A 20 -30.41 15.74 -2.19
C THR A 20 -30.31 14.41 -2.96
N ALA A 21 -29.25 13.64 -2.80
CA ALA A 21 -29.39 12.19 -3.01
C ALA A 21 -29.71 11.55 -1.65
N VAL A 22 -30.91 10.99 -1.50
CA VAL A 22 -31.24 10.12 -0.35
C VAL A 22 -30.52 8.78 -0.62
N ALA A 23 -29.20 8.76 -0.38
CA ALA A 23 -28.45 7.52 -0.38
C ALA A 23 -28.72 6.84 0.97
N GLN A 24 -29.12 5.58 0.96
CA GLN A 24 -29.26 4.76 2.16
C GLN A 24 -27.93 4.48 2.85
N ASP A 25 -26.81 4.78 2.19
CA ASP A 25 -25.45 4.48 2.65
C ASP A 25 -24.73 5.74 3.11
N THR A 26 -24.10 5.65 4.27
CA THR A 26 -23.38 6.77 4.87
C THR A 26 -21.97 6.87 4.28
N PRO A 27 -21.58 8.02 3.69
CA PRO A 27 -20.20 8.25 3.29
C PRO A 27 -19.23 8.03 4.44
N LEU A 28 -18.07 7.46 4.13
CA LEU A 28 -17.02 7.13 5.08
C LEU A 28 -15.80 8.04 4.83
N LEU A 29 -15.38 8.73 5.88
CA LEU A 29 -14.08 9.36 5.92
C LEU A 29 -13.20 8.59 6.91
N SER A 30 -12.13 7.99 6.43
CA SER A 30 -11.16 7.23 7.20
C SER A 30 -9.75 7.69 6.89
N GLY A 31 -8.77 7.10 7.53
CA GLY A 31 -7.38 7.36 7.24
C GLY A 31 -6.53 7.30 8.49
N SER A 32 -5.34 7.88 8.40
CA SER A 32 -4.43 7.95 9.53
C SER A 32 -3.69 9.28 9.62
N VAL A 33 -3.26 9.57 10.82
CA VAL A 33 -2.20 10.53 11.12
C VAL A 33 -1.05 9.73 11.71
N ALA A 34 0.16 9.96 11.24
CA ALA A 34 1.34 9.28 11.76
C ALA A 34 2.52 10.22 11.89
N PHE A 35 3.40 9.88 12.80
CA PHE A 35 4.73 10.45 12.92
C PHE A 35 5.73 9.30 12.92
N VAL A 36 6.56 9.25 11.90
CA VAL A 36 7.53 8.19 11.67
C VAL A 36 8.94 8.75 11.70
N THR A 37 9.89 7.98 12.20
CA THR A 37 11.31 8.32 12.16
C THR A 37 12.10 7.18 11.57
N THR A 38 13.08 7.51 10.74
CA THR A 38 14.03 6.54 10.19
C THR A 38 15.45 6.99 10.50
N THR A 39 16.22 6.17 11.21
CA THR A 39 17.60 6.46 11.59
C THR A 39 18.55 5.53 10.83
N THR A 40 19.45 6.10 10.07
CA THR A 40 20.46 5.39 9.27
C THR A 40 21.82 6.07 9.43
N GLY A 41 22.86 5.31 9.82
CA GLY A 41 24.21 5.85 9.97
C GLY A 41 24.33 6.97 11.01
N GLY A 42 23.46 7.01 12.02
CA GLY A 42 23.41 8.07 13.05
C GLY A 42 22.58 9.30 12.63
N ASN A 43 22.06 9.34 11.42
CA ASN A 43 21.20 10.41 10.93
C ASN A 43 19.73 10.01 11.04
N THR A 44 18.89 10.87 11.62
CA THR A 44 17.46 10.61 11.80
C THR A 44 16.64 11.54 10.92
N THR A 45 15.84 10.95 10.05
CA THR A 45 14.80 11.63 9.27
C THR A 45 13.48 11.56 10.03
N TYR A 46 12.74 12.68 10.09
CA TYR A 46 11.42 12.76 10.70
C TYR A 46 10.37 12.94 9.62
N ILE A 47 9.27 12.17 9.72
CA ILE A 47 8.24 12.11 8.68
C ILE A 47 6.84 12.19 9.34
N PRO A 48 6.33 13.38 9.66
CA PRO A 48 4.91 13.55 9.94
C PRO A 48 4.10 13.36 8.65
N LEU A 49 3.00 12.61 8.74
CA LEU A 49 2.16 12.33 7.57
C LEU A 49 0.68 12.19 7.92
N ILE A 50 -0.17 12.50 6.94
CA ILE A 50 -1.61 12.28 6.99
C ILE A 50 -2.01 11.55 5.71
N GLN A 51 -2.80 10.48 5.86
CA GLN A 51 -3.32 9.70 4.73
C GLN A 51 -4.85 9.61 4.84
N PRO A 52 -5.60 10.60 4.35
CA PRO A 52 -7.05 10.53 4.33
C PRO A 52 -7.55 9.58 3.22
N LEU A 53 -8.62 8.88 3.52
CA LEU A 53 -9.38 8.02 2.61
C LEU A 53 -10.86 8.40 2.69
N ALA A 54 -11.48 8.61 1.56
CA ALA A 54 -12.91 8.84 1.44
C ALA A 54 -13.54 7.74 0.58
N ALA A 55 -14.68 7.19 1.03
CA ALA A 55 -15.51 6.29 0.27
C ALA A 55 -16.95 6.81 0.33
N VAL A 56 -17.52 7.14 -0.82
CA VAL A 56 -18.85 7.76 -0.96
C VAL A 56 -19.71 6.85 -1.82
N PRO A 57 -20.64 6.08 -1.23
CA PRO A 57 -21.61 5.34 -1.99
C PRO A 57 -22.62 6.30 -2.64
N LEU A 58 -22.98 6.02 -3.87
CA LEU A 58 -23.95 6.78 -4.67
C LEU A 58 -25.07 5.84 -5.17
N GLY A 59 -25.94 5.43 -4.25
CA GLY A 59 -26.92 4.39 -4.46
C GLY A 59 -26.33 2.98 -4.45
N ASP A 60 -27.10 1.99 -4.91
CA ASP A 60 -26.81 0.57 -4.73
C ASP A 60 -25.64 0.05 -5.59
N HIS A 61 -25.27 0.78 -6.64
CA HIS A 61 -24.32 0.29 -7.65
C HIS A 61 -23.08 1.16 -7.82
N PHE A 62 -23.06 2.38 -7.33
CA PHE A 62 -21.94 3.29 -7.54
C PHE A 62 -21.25 3.63 -6.22
N MET A 63 -19.94 3.69 -6.25
CA MET A 63 -19.12 4.22 -5.18
C MET A 63 -18.00 5.08 -5.75
N VAL A 64 -17.67 6.16 -5.08
CA VAL A 64 -16.48 6.96 -5.37
C VAL A 64 -15.50 6.78 -4.21
N GLU A 65 -14.29 6.39 -4.55
CA GLU A 65 -13.20 6.20 -3.59
C GLU A 65 -12.03 7.12 -3.91
N SER A 66 -11.41 7.63 -2.86
CA SER A 66 -10.21 8.46 -2.98
C SER A 66 -9.30 8.26 -1.80
N ARG A 67 -8.00 8.26 -2.03
CA ARG A 67 -6.95 8.29 -1.00
C ARG A 67 -5.87 9.27 -1.38
N ALA A 68 -5.46 10.10 -0.41
CA ALA A 68 -4.35 11.00 -0.57
C ALA A 68 -3.26 10.72 0.46
N ILE A 69 -2.07 11.21 0.22
CA ILE A 69 -0.97 11.28 1.18
C ILE A 69 -0.44 12.70 1.20
N LEU A 70 -0.27 13.22 2.40
CA LEU A 70 0.41 14.49 2.66
C LEU A 70 1.50 14.17 3.68
N LEU A 71 2.74 14.39 3.32
CA LEU A 71 3.86 14.16 4.21
C LEU A 71 4.89 15.29 4.13
N GLU A 72 5.53 15.51 5.25
CA GLU A 72 6.69 16.39 5.39
C GLU A 72 7.89 15.53 5.74
N GLN A 73 9.06 15.85 5.19
CA GLN A 73 10.30 15.17 5.54
C GLN A 73 11.31 16.20 6.05
N PHE A 74 11.89 15.92 7.21
CA PHE A 74 13.00 16.66 7.78
C PHE A 74 14.23 15.75 7.73
N ILE A 75 15.10 16.00 6.75
CA ILE A 75 16.28 15.19 6.44
C ILE A 75 17.50 15.90 7.02
N PRO A 76 18.31 15.24 7.88
CA PRO A 76 19.47 15.87 8.48
C PRO A 76 20.54 16.22 7.43
N ASN A 77 21.14 17.41 7.56
CA ASN A 77 22.26 17.88 6.77
C ASN A 77 23.36 18.43 7.70
N SER A 78 24.45 18.94 7.15
CA SER A 78 25.60 19.47 7.90
C SER A 78 25.29 20.71 8.75
N THR A 79 24.18 21.41 8.48
CA THR A 79 23.80 22.68 9.12
C THR A 79 22.48 22.60 9.88
N GLY A 80 21.82 21.44 9.88
CA GLY A 80 20.52 21.23 10.52
C GLY A 80 19.67 20.21 9.77
N TYR A 81 18.52 20.65 9.26
CA TYR A 81 17.59 19.81 8.52
C TYR A 81 17.14 20.48 7.22
N ASP A 82 17.21 19.73 6.13
CA ASP A 82 16.49 20.06 4.91
C ASP A 82 15.03 19.66 5.06
N HIS A 83 14.15 20.50 4.54
CA HIS A 83 12.71 20.26 4.56
C HIS A 83 12.21 19.99 3.16
N SER A 84 11.49 18.90 2.99
CA SER A 84 10.76 18.59 1.77
C SER A 84 9.31 18.26 2.07
N HIS A 85 8.45 18.66 1.16
CA HIS A 85 7.02 18.44 1.21
C HIS A 85 6.59 17.55 0.05
N PHE A 86 5.75 16.57 0.31
CA PHE A 86 5.16 15.71 -0.69
C PHE A 86 3.65 15.60 -0.45
N ASP A 87 2.89 15.93 -1.49
CA ASP A 87 1.46 15.73 -1.53
C ASP A 87 1.07 14.98 -2.81
N ALA A 88 0.32 13.92 -2.66
CA ALA A 88 -0.15 13.12 -3.78
C ALA A 88 -1.55 12.59 -3.54
N LEU A 89 -2.32 12.55 -4.61
CA LEU A 89 -3.55 11.79 -4.68
C LEU A 89 -3.18 10.37 -5.17
N ASN A 90 -3.17 9.40 -4.24
CA ASN A 90 -2.82 8.02 -4.57
C ASN A 90 -3.80 7.42 -5.57
N TYR A 91 -5.10 7.70 -5.39
CA TYR A 91 -6.14 7.35 -6.36
C TYR A 91 -7.40 8.18 -6.16
N LEU A 92 -8.15 8.32 -7.25
CA LEU A 92 -9.52 8.83 -7.30
C LEU A 92 -10.26 8.03 -8.37
N GLN A 93 -11.15 7.17 -7.94
CA GLN A 93 -11.85 6.21 -8.78
C GLN A 93 -13.34 6.19 -8.54
N GLY A 94 -14.09 5.83 -9.56
CA GLY A 94 -15.50 5.46 -9.50
C GLY A 94 -15.65 3.97 -9.75
N ASP A 95 -16.36 3.30 -8.88
CA ASP A 95 -16.65 1.87 -8.92
C ASP A 95 -18.11 1.67 -9.31
N TYR A 96 -18.37 0.92 -10.36
CA TYR A 96 -19.70 0.46 -10.73
C TYR A 96 -19.81 -1.04 -10.45
N ILE A 97 -20.63 -1.39 -9.48
CA ILE A 97 -20.91 -2.77 -9.07
C ILE A 97 -22.02 -3.30 -9.98
N ALA A 98 -21.63 -3.88 -11.11
CA ALA A 98 -22.59 -4.39 -12.10
C ALA A 98 -23.29 -5.66 -11.62
N THR A 99 -22.55 -6.55 -10.95
CA THR A 99 -23.05 -7.79 -10.35
C THR A 99 -22.17 -8.17 -9.16
N PRO A 100 -22.55 -9.16 -8.32
CA PRO A 100 -21.66 -9.70 -7.28
C PRO A 100 -20.32 -10.25 -7.82
N HIS A 101 -20.23 -10.50 -9.12
CA HIS A 101 -19.08 -11.07 -9.79
C HIS A 101 -18.27 -10.08 -10.63
N LEU A 102 -18.77 -8.86 -10.82
CA LEU A 102 -18.18 -7.87 -11.72
C LEU A 102 -18.34 -6.46 -11.16
N THR A 103 -17.23 -5.84 -10.87
CA THR A 103 -17.10 -4.40 -10.60
C THR A 103 -16.24 -3.78 -11.71
N VAL A 104 -16.73 -2.70 -12.29
CA VAL A 104 -15.97 -1.88 -13.25
C VAL A 104 -15.47 -0.65 -12.51
N VAL A 105 -14.17 -0.40 -12.60
CA VAL A 105 -13.49 0.74 -11.98
C VAL A 105 -13.02 1.68 -13.08
N ALA A 106 -13.20 2.97 -12.89
CA ALA A 106 -12.71 3.99 -13.81
C ALA A 106 -12.13 5.18 -13.04
N GLY A 107 -11.06 5.75 -13.57
CA GLY A 107 -10.35 6.89 -12.98
C GLY A 107 -8.88 6.63 -12.76
N SER A 108 -8.33 7.23 -11.72
CA SER A 108 -6.98 6.92 -11.21
C SER A 108 -7.12 5.86 -10.13
N TYR A 109 -6.47 4.73 -10.28
CA TYR A 109 -6.56 3.58 -9.38
C TYR A 109 -5.17 2.97 -9.12
N LEU A 110 -5.02 2.24 -8.02
CA LEU A 110 -3.81 1.47 -7.76
C LEU A 110 -3.75 0.28 -8.71
N LEU A 111 -2.59 0.05 -9.31
CA LEU A 111 -2.37 -1.10 -10.20
C LEU A 111 -2.53 -2.39 -9.39
N PRO A 112 -3.43 -3.31 -9.79
CA PRO A 112 -3.66 -4.56 -9.08
C PRO A 112 -2.62 -5.63 -9.46
N PHE A 113 -1.34 -5.24 -9.42
CA PHE A 113 -0.21 -6.16 -9.57
C PHE A 113 0.28 -6.53 -8.17
N GLY A 114 0.39 -7.82 -7.87
CA GLY A 114 0.64 -8.28 -6.51
C GLY A 114 -0.50 -7.91 -5.55
N THR A 115 -0.19 -7.82 -4.28
CA THR A 115 -1.13 -7.44 -3.22
C THR A 115 -0.64 -6.27 -2.38
N TYR A 116 0.66 -6.00 -2.35
CA TYR A 116 1.27 -4.97 -1.51
C TYR A 116 0.70 -3.58 -1.83
N ASN A 117 0.75 -3.19 -3.10
CA ASN A 117 0.33 -1.86 -3.55
C ASN A 117 -1.11 -1.51 -3.14
N GLU A 118 -2.06 -2.42 -3.31
CA GLU A 118 -3.45 -2.18 -2.94
C GLU A 118 -3.71 -2.32 -1.43
N ARG A 119 -3.07 -3.30 -0.76
CA ARG A 119 -3.47 -3.74 0.58
C ARG A 119 -2.54 -3.26 1.69
N LEU A 120 -1.25 -3.05 1.44
CA LEU A 120 -0.26 -2.77 2.49
C LEU A 120 0.34 -1.36 2.48
N THR A 121 0.23 -0.62 1.38
CA THR A 121 0.76 0.75 1.27
C THR A 121 0.26 1.72 2.35
N PRO A 122 -1.01 1.68 2.85
CA PRO A 122 -1.40 2.58 3.91
C PRO A 122 -0.64 2.31 5.22
N VAL A 123 -0.05 3.36 5.80
CA VAL A 123 0.77 3.27 7.03
C VAL A 123 0.03 2.64 8.23
N TRP A 124 -1.29 2.71 8.27
CA TRP A 124 -2.10 2.08 9.34
C TRP A 124 -2.35 0.58 9.15
N ILE A 125 -1.99 0.03 7.97
CA ILE A 125 -2.15 -1.39 7.65
C ILE A 125 -0.79 -2.08 7.62
N GLY A 126 0.24 -1.41 7.10
CA GLY A 126 1.59 -1.93 7.05
C GLY A 126 2.12 -2.24 8.45
N ASN A 127 2.90 -3.29 8.58
CA ASN A 127 3.59 -3.65 9.83
C ASN A 127 4.93 -2.94 9.96
N PHE A 128 5.55 -2.61 8.84
CA PHE A 128 6.79 -1.83 8.77
C PHE A 128 6.49 -0.47 8.14
N GLN A 129 7.28 0.52 8.50
CA GLN A 129 7.10 1.90 8.05
C GLN A 129 7.50 2.09 6.60
N ASP A 130 8.42 1.28 6.12
CA ASP A 130 8.93 1.32 4.75
C ASP A 130 8.37 0.20 3.87
N GLU A 131 8.37 0.47 2.58
CA GLU A 131 8.02 -0.52 1.57
C GLU A 131 9.08 -1.62 1.46
N SER A 132 8.70 -2.75 0.88
CA SER A 132 9.67 -3.80 0.60
C SER A 132 10.63 -3.41 -0.53
N LEU A 133 11.87 -3.92 -0.48
CA LEU A 133 12.89 -3.66 -1.53
C LEU A 133 12.43 -4.09 -2.93
N ALA A 134 11.53 -5.06 -3.02
CA ALA A 134 11.02 -5.57 -4.29
C ALA A 134 9.79 -4.81 -4.80
N GLU A 135 9.13 -4.01 -3.94
CA GLU A 135 7.88 -3.32 -4.30
C GLU A 135 7.98 -2.42 -5.53
N PRO A 136 9.07 -1.68 -5.77
CA PRO A 136 9.20 -0.87 -6.98
C PRO A 136 9.06 -1.68 -8.28
N ILE A 137 9.39 -2.99 -8.28
CA ILE A 137 9.14 -3.89 -9.42
C ILE A 137 7.62 -4.08 -9.60
N GLY A 138 6.91 -4.33 -8.50
CA GLY A 138 5.45 -4.52 -8.50
C GLY A 138 4.66 -3.26 -8.86
N GLN A 139 5.20 -2.10 -8.55
CA GLN A 139 4.59 -0.81 -8.92
C GLN A 139 4.65 -0.54 -10.43
N MET A 140 5.42 -1.29 -11.21
CA MET A 140 5.53 -1.12 -12.67
C MET A 140 5.74 0.35 -13.04
N ALA A 141 6.72 0.99 -12.42
CA ALA A 141 7.16 2.39 -12.51
C ALA A 141 6.36 3.40 -11.66
N THR A 142 5.03 3.31 -11.53
CA THR A 142 4.25 4.37 -10.84
C THR A 142 3.31 3.85 -9.76
N GLY A 143 3.01 2.55 -9.71
CA GLY A 143 2.02 1.97 -8.81
C GLY A 143 0.57 2.38 -9.09
N VAL A 144 0.37 3.36 -9.99
CA VAL A 144 -0.93 3.99 -10.29
C VAL A 144 -1.27 3.81 -11.77
N GLY A 145 -2.53 3.50 -12.07
CA GLY A 145 -3.11 3.48 -13.39
C GLY A 145 -4.12 4.61 -13.57
N LEU A 146 -4.21 5.15 -14.79
CA LEU A 146 -5.27 6.09 -15.20
C LEU A 146 -6.05 5.47 -16.34
N GLY A 147 -7.28 5.04 -16.10
CA GLY A 147 -8.08 4.35 -17.13
C GLY A 147 -9.18 3.50 -16.55
N GLY A 148 -9.16 2.19 -16.83
CA GLY A 148 -10.19 1.27 -16.38
C GLY A 148 -9.64 -0.07 -15.87
N GLN A 149 -10.40 -0.62 -14.94
CA GLN A 149 -10.16 -1.94 -14.35
C GLN A 149 -11.47 -2.68 -14.25
N VAL A 150 -11.43 -3.98 -14.43
CA VAL A 150 -12.52 -4.89 -14.08
C VAL A 150 -12.02 -5.84 -13.00
N ARG A 151 -12.83 -6.04 -11.96
CA ARG A 151 -12.48 -6.92 -10.83
C ARG A 151 -13.72 -7.64 -10.30
N GLY A 152 -13.52 -8.76 -9.65
CA GLY A 152 -14.62 -9.51 -9.05
C GLY A 152 -14.22 -10.90 -8.59
N SER A 153 -15.23 -11.72 -8.27
CA SER A 153 -15.07 -13.13 -7.93
C SER A 153 -15.85 -13.97 -8.93
N LEU A 154 -15.15 -14.77 -9.75
CA LEU A 154 -15.81 -15.65 -10.73
C LEU A 154 -16.48 -16.86 -10.08
N TYR A 155 -15.93 -17.31 -8.96
CA TYR A 155 -16.42 -18.48 -8.25
C TYR A 155 -16.24 -18.29 -6.76
N SER A 156 -17.22 -18.68 -5.96
CA SER A 156 -17.15 -18.67 -4.50
C SER A 156 -17.94 -19.85 -3.92
N SER A 157 -17.28 -20.62 -3.05
CA SER A 157 -17.86 -21.72 -2.29
C SER A 157 -17.34 -21.70 -0.86
N ALA A 158 -17.85 -22.62 -0.03
CA ALA A 158 -17.38 -22.78 1.36
C ALA A 158 -15.89 -23.18 1.45
N HIS A 159 -15.32 -23.77 0.39
CA HIS A 159 -13.95 -24.30 0.43
C HIS A 159 -12.97 -23.53 -0.44
N THR A 160 -13.44 -22.83 -1.48
CA THR A 160 -12.57 -22.15 -2.44
C THR A 160 -13.30 -20.99 -3.08
N SER A 161 -12.64 -19.87 -3.24
CA SER A 161 -13.08 -18.78 -4.10
C SER A 161 -11.96 -18.38 -5.08
N PHE A 162 -12.34 -17.93 -6.26
CA PHE A 162 -11.42 -17.39 -7.25
C PHE A 162 -11.78 -15.94 -7.56
N SER A 163 -10.85 -15.04 -7.31
CA SER A 163 -10.96 -13.61 -7.61
C SER A 163 -10.03 -13.21 -8.75
N TYR A 164 -10.43 -12.18 -9.48
CA TYR A 164 -9.66 -11.64 -10.59
C TYR A 164 -9.68 -10.12 -10.60
N ALA A 165 -8.64 -9.55 -11.20
CA ALA A 165 -8.58 -8.15 -11.63
C ALA A 165 -7.87 -8.08 -12.98
N ALA A 166 -8.36 -7.23 -13.89
CA ALA A 166 -7.68 -6.93 -15.15
C ALA A 166 -7.76 -5.43 -15.39
N TRP A 167 -6.70 -4.83 -15.89
CA TRP A 167 -6.61 -3.38 -16.06
C TRP A 167 -6.03 -2.96 -17.40
N PHE A 168 -6.37 -1.75 -17.78
CA PHE A 168 -5.71 -0.98 -18.81
C PHE A 168 -5.50 0.45 -18.32
N SER A 169 -4.25 0.90 -18.32
CA SER A 169 -3.87 2.26 -17.98
C SER A 169 -3.40 3.01 -19.22
N ALA A 170 -3.85 4.25 -19.36
CA ALA A 170 -3.32 5.21 -20.33
C ALA A 170 -2.08 5.90 -19.74
N ARG A 171 -1.28 6.53 -20.61
CA ARG A 171 -0.17 7.40 -20.16
C ARG A 171 -0.72 8.75 -19.70
N SER A 172 -0.26 9.22 -18.56
CA SER A 172 -0.47 10.58 -18.09
C SER A 172 0.85 11.16 -17.56
N GLY A 173 1.20 12.35 -18.00
CA GLY A 173 2.32 13.14 -17.47
C GLY A 173 1.85 14.20 -16.45
N ASN A 174 0.59 14.16 -16.03
CA ASN A 174 0.10 15.05 -14.99
C ASN A 174 0.73 14.67 -13.65
N LEU A 175 1.24 15.64 -12.90
CA LEU A 175 1.92 15.40 -11.62
C LEU A 175 1.03 14.69 -10.58
N GLN A 176 -0.30 14.93 -10.62
CA GLN A 176 -1.26 14.31 -9.69
C GLN A 176 -1.75 12.94 -10.16
N PHE A 177 -1.68 12.63 -11.45
CA PHE A 177 -2.16 11.40 -12.06
C PHE A 177 -1.10 10.83 -13.00
N ASN A 178 0.14 10.80 -12.51
CA ASN A 178 1.24 10.23 -13.29
C ASN A 178 1.03 8.72 -13.46
N SER A 179 0.95 8.29 -14.69
CA SER A 179 0.75 6.87 -15.02
C SER A 179 1.44 6.48 -16.31
N GLN A 180 1.87 5.24 -16.38
CA GLN A 180 2.41 4.63 -17.59
C GLN A 180 1.31 3.89 -18.36
N ARG A 181 1.43 3.86 -19.69
CA ARG A 181 0.56 3.02 -20.51
C ARG A 181 0.88 1.56 -20.25
N SER A 182 -0.07 0.84 -19.63
CA SER A 182 0.13 -0.54 -19.23
C SER A 182 -1.17 -1.34 -19.30
N ALA A 183 -1.05 -2.66 -19.35
CA ALA A 183 -2.16 -3.57 -19.20
C ALA A 183 -1.70 -4.80 -18.42
N GLY A 184 -2.64 -5.47 -17.78
CA GLY A 184 -2.32 -6.68 -17.04
C GLY A 184 -3.51 -7.28 -16.34
N GLY A 185 -3.23 -8.28 -15.50
CA GLY A 185 -4.23 -8.97 -14.68
C GLY A 185 -3.62 -9.68 -13.51
N ARG A 186 -4.48 -9.93 -12.51
CA ARG A 186 -4.21 -10.76 -11.33
C ARG A 186 -5.31 -11.78 -11.17
N GLY A 187 -4.94 -13.01 -10.80
CA GLY A 187 -5.86 -14.05 -10.37
C GLY A 187 -5.44 -14.61 -9.03
N SER A 188 -6.38 -14.85 -8.12
CA SER A 188 -6.12 -15.38 -6.78
C SER A 188 -7.13 -16.45 -6.40
N PHE A 189 -6.64 -17.53 -5.82
CA PHE A 189 -7.46 -18.52 -5.12
C PHE A 189 -7.40 -18.27 -3.62
N TYR A 190 -8.55 -18.21 -2.99
CA TYR A 190 -8.68 -18.17 -1.54
C TYR A 190 -9.35 -19.44 -1.02
N PHE A 191 -8.74 -20.05 -0.03
CA PHE A 191 -9.19 -21.26 0.66
C PHE A 191 -9.67 -20.88 2.06
N PRO A 192 -10.98 -20.67 2.29
CA PRO A 192 -11.50 -20.17 3.56
C PRO A 192 -11.17 -21.05 4.77
N VAL A 193 -11.21 -22.37 4.61
CA VAL A 193 -10.91 -23.32 5.68
C VAL A 193 -9.45 -23.24 6.12
N GLN A 194 -8.53 -23.12 5.18
CA GLN A 194 -7.09 -22.99 5.42
C GLN A 194 -6.67 -21.54 5.68
N ARG A 195 -7.56 -20.57 5.43
CA ARG A 195 -7.27 -19.12 5.46
C ARG A 195 -6.04 -18.75 4.63
N LEU A 196 -5.93 -19.41 3.49
CA LEU A 196 -4.82 -19.29 2.55
C LEU A 196 -5.29 -18.61 1.27
N GLU A 197 -4.61 -17.56 0.86
CA GLU A 197 -4.71 -16.96 -0.47
C GLU A 197 -3.40 -17.19 -1.23
N VAL A 198 -3.51 -17.65 -2.47
CA VAL A 198 -2.39 -17.76 -3.41
C VAL A 198 -2.82 -17.19 -4.75
N GLY A 199 -1.92 -16.44 -5.38
CA GLY A 199 -2.25 -15.84 -6.66
C GLY A 199 -1.03 -15.47 -7.47
N ALA A 200 -1.31 -15.06 -8.72
CA ALA A 200 -0.31 -14.61 -9.66
C ALA A 200 -0.78 -13.36 -10.40
N SER A 201 0.18 -12.58 -10.84
CA SER A 201 -0.01 -11.32 -11.57
C SER A 201 0.87 -11.30 -12.80
N TYR A 202 0.33 -10.72 -13.87
CA TYR A 202 1.07 -10.36 -15.06
C TYR A 202 0.75 -8.93 -15.45
N GLY A 203 1.76 -8.17 -15.82
CA GLY A 203 1.63 -6.81 -16.31
C GLY A 203 2.61 -6.54 -17.44
N ARG A 204 2.28 -5.59 -18.31
CA ARG A 204 3.12 -5.16 -19.41
C ARG A 204 3.06 -3.66 -19.59
N LEU A 205 4.21 -3.00 -19.68
CA LEU A 205 4.32 -1.63 -20.20
C LEU A 205 4.13 -1.67 -21.70
N LEU A 206 3.25 -0.81 -22.21
CA LEU A 206 2.86 -0.79 -23.63
C LEU A 206 3.46 0.39 -24.39
N GLN A 207 4.37 1.15 -23.76
CA GLN A 207 4.96 2.34 -24.34
C GLN A 207 6.44 2.46 -24.01
N GLY A 208 7.23 2.92 -24.97
CA GLY A 208 8.67 2.97 -24.86
C GLY A 208 9.27 1.57 -24.96
N VAL A 209 10.00 1.17 -23.96
CA VAL A 209 10.45 -0.23 -23.80
C VAL A 209 9.25 -1.06 -23.36
N HIS A 210 8.94 -2.12 -24.11
CA HIS A 210 7.80 -3.01 -23.79
C HIS A 210 8.22 -4.03 -22.76
N GLU A 211 8.22 -3.64 -21.49
CA GLU A 211 8.64 -4.48 -20.37
C GLU A 211 7.52 -5.37 -19.85
N ASN A 212 7.85 -6.60 -19.49
CA ASN A 212 6.95 -7.56 -18.90
C ASN A 212 7.26 -7.72 -17.41
N PHE A 213 6.21 -7.84 -16.62
CA PHE A 213 6.26 -8.06 -15.18
C PHE A 213 5.43 -9.28 -14.83
N ILE A 214 6.00 -10.15 -14.01
CA ILE A 214 5.32 -11.31 -13.45
C ILE A 214 5.49 -11.32 -11.94
N GLY A 215 4.47 -11.78 -11.23
CA GLY A 215 4.51 -11.88 -9.78
C GLY A 215 3.65 -13.01 -9.27
N ALA A 216 3.96 -13.47 -8.07
CA ALA A 216 3.13 -14.39 -7.31
C ALA A 216 3.07 -13.96 -5.85
N HIS A 217 1.96 -14.25 -5.19
CA HIS A 217 1.79 -13.91 -3.78
C HIS A 217 1.17 -15.07 -3.00
N LEU A 218 1.42 -15.04 -1.70
CA LEU A 218 0.85 -15.96 -0.72
C LEU A 218 0.50 -15.17 0.54
N TRP A 219 -0.73 -15.36 1.05
CA TRP A 219 -1.19 -14.84 2.34
C TRP A 219 -1.83 -15.98 3.12
N TRP A 220 -1.38 -16.18 4.33
CA TRP A 220 -1.91 -17.20 5.21
C TRP A 220 -2.02 -16.69 6.64
N GLN A 221 -3.02 -17.17 7.37
CA GLN A 221 -3.18 -16.87 8.79
C GLN A 221 -3.73 -18.09 9.55
N THR A 222 -3.39 -18.19 10.83
CA THR A 222 -3.97 -19.19 11.73
C THR A 222 -5.46 -18.95 11.95
N GLU A 223 -6.16 -19.97 12.45
CA GLU A 223 -7.61 -19.88 12.68
C GLU A 223 -7.98 -18.81 13.70
N ASP A 224 -7.20 -18.67 14.74
CA ASP A 224 -7.31 -17.64 15.77
C ASP A 224 -6.87 -16.24 15.29
N GLY A 225 -6.21 -16.15 14.12
CA GLY A 225 -5.65 -14.91 13.60
C GLY A 225 -4.40 -14.41 14.34
N GLY A 226 -3.87 -15.22 15.27
CA GLY A 226 -2.71 -14.85 16.08
C GLY A 226 -1.40 -14.86 15.29
N PHE A 227 -1.28 -15.65 14.25
CA PHE A 227 -0.12 -15.67 13.37
C PHE A 227 -0.52 -15.42 11.93
N ARG A 228 0.20 -14.54 11.25
CA ARG A 228 0.02 -14.24 9.81
C ARG A 228 1.34 -14.37 9.07
N LEU A 229 1.24 -14.84 7.84
CA LEU A 229 2.33 -14.98 6.88
C LEU A 229 1.93 -14.32 5.57
N ARG A 230 2.79 -13.45 5.06
CA ARG A 230 2.61 -12.79 3.76
C ARG A 230 3.89 -12.87 2.97
N SER A 231 3.79 -13.09 1.68
CA SER A 231 4.96 -13.15 0.79
C SER A 231 4.56 -12.77 -0.62
N GLU A 232 5.48 -12.10 -1.30
CA GLU A 232 5.41 -11.88 -2.73
C GLU A 232 6.76 -12.10 -3.38
N THR A 233 6.73 -12.59 -4.61
CA THR A 233 7.88 -12.61 -5.50
C THR A 233 7.49 -11.92 -6.81
N MET A 234 8.40 -11.13 -7.35
CA MET A 234 8.13 -10.35 -8.55
C MET A 234 9.38 -10.23 -9.40
N ARG A 235 9.17 -10.15 -10.72
CA ARG A 235 10.22 -10.01 -11.72
C ARG A 235 9.79 -9.06 -12.81
N GLY A 236 10.64 -8.08 -13.09
CA GLY A 236 10.66 -7.25 -14.28
C GLY A 236 11.83 -7.64 -15.20
N GLU A 237 12.10 -6.84 -16.19
CA GLU A 237 13.23 -7.09 -17.11
C GLU A 237 14.58 -6.78 -16.45
N HIS A 238 14.62 -5.76 -15.58
CA HIS A 238 15.87 -5.21 -15.01
C HIS A 238 16.18 -5.71 -13.60
N ALA A 239 15.20 -6.31 -12.93
CA ALA A 239 15.36 -6.83 -11.58
C ALA A 239 14.32 -7.91 -11.26
N TYR A 240 14.64 -8.72 -10.27
CA TYR A 240 13.66 -9.58 -9.60
C TYR A 240 13.91 -9.56 -8.10
N GLY A 241 12.87 -9.87 -7.33
CA GLY A 241 12.97 -9.88 -5.89
C GLY A 241 11.82 -10.58 -5.21
N TYR A 242 11.95 -10.70 -3.93
CA TYR A 242 10.91 -11.25 -3.06
C TYR A 242 10.96 -10.61 -1.68
N TRP A 243 9.84 -10.69 -1.00
CA TRP A 243 9.74 -10.46 0.43
C TRP A 243 8.86 -11.52 1.07
N PHE A 244 9.11 -11.74 2.33
CA PHE A 244 8.39 -12.64 3.20
C PHE A 244 8.25 -11.96 4.55
N GLU A 245 7.06 -11.90 5.10
CA GLU A 245 6.74 -11.21 6.34
C GLU A 245 5.86 -12.06 7.23
N THR A 246 6.16 -12.08 8.51
CA THR A 246 5.34 -12.70 9.54
C THR A 246 5.06 -11.73 10.66
N ASP A 247 3.89 -11.84 11.22
CA ASP A 247 3.51 -11.21 12.48
C ASP A 247 2.83 -12.21 13.40
N TYR A 248 3.00 -12.00 14.70
CA TYR A 248 2.49 -12.91 15.72
C TYR A 248 1.96 -12.12 16.92
N ARG A 249 0.73 -12.44 17.35
CA ARG A 249 0.09 -11.92 18.55
C ARG A 249 -0.15 -13.03 19.56
N PRO A 250 0.85 -13.35 20.41
CA PRO A 250 0.83 -14.57 21.22
C PRO A 250 -0.32 -14.67 22.23
N PHE A 251 -0.89 -13.53 22.63
CA PHE A 251 -1.89 -13.48 23.70
C PHE A 251 -3.13 -12.66 23.31
N HIS A 252 -3.42 -12.54 22.02
CA HIS A 252 -4.49 -11.64 21.54
C HIS A 252 -5.88 -12.01 22.09
N ASP A 253 -6.17 -13.28 22.31
CA ASP A 253 -7.45 -13.80 22.85
C ASP A 253 -7.45 -13.94 24.38
N ASP A 254 -6.31 -13.81 25.05
CA ASP A 254 -6.22 -13.96 26.51
C ASP A 254 -6.40 -12.63 27.21
N ALA A 255 -7.60 -12.39 27.75
CA ALA A 255 -7.89 -11.19 28.51
C ALA A 255 -7.03 -11.09 29.81
N SER A 256 -6.57 -12.21 30.37
CA SER A 256 -5.76 -12.23 31.58
C SER A 256 -4.32 -11.78 31.34
N ALA A 257 -3.83 -11.87 30.10
CA ALA A 257 -2.49 -11.41 29.70
C ALA A 257 -2.30 -9.88 29.79
N GLY A 258 -3.38 -9.14 30.05
CA GLY A 258 -3.32 -7.70 30.30
C GLY A 258 -2.70 -6.92 29.13
N PHE A 259 -1.60 -6.21 29.39
CA PHE A 259 -0.92 -5.41 28.36
C PHE A 259 -0.13 -6.27 27.35
N MET A 260 0.28 -7.49 27.73
CA MET A 260 1.06 -8.38 26.86
C MET A 260 0.31 -8.78 25.57
N ARG A 261 -1.03 -8.88 25.62
CA ARG A 261 -1.86 -9.20 24.44
C ARG A 261 -1.79 -8.17 23.32
N ARG A 262 -1.20 -7.02 23.59
CA ARG A 262 -1.09 -5.89 22.65
C ARG A 262 0.22 -5.86 21.90
N PHE A 263 1.19 -6.65 22.29
CA PHE A 263 2.46 -6.79 21.59
C PHE A 263 2.31 -7.68 20.36
N GLU A 264 2.96 -7.27 19.29
CA GLU A 264 2.97 -7.94 18.00
C GLU A 264 4.41 -7.97 17.48
N PRO A 265 5.21 -9.01 17.79
CA PRO A 265 6.50 -9.21 17.17
C PRO A 265 6.36 -9.49 15.67
N LEU A 266 7.27 -8.94 14.91
CA LEU A 266 7.27 -8.91 13.46
C LEU A 266 8.63 -9.36 12.92
N PHE A 267 8.61 -10.04 11.79
CA PHE A 267 9.81 -10.36 11.04
C PHE A 267 9.55 -10.22 9.55
N ARG A 268 10.47 -9.56 8.82
CA ARG A 268 10.46 -9.53 7.35
C ARG A 268 11.85 -9.84 6.82
N MET A 269 11.92 -10.73 5.83
CA MET A 269 13.11 -10.95 5.03
C MET A 269 12.82 -10.60 3.59
N GLN A 270 13.77 -9.92 2.95
CA GLN A 270 13.56 -9.41 1.61
C GLN A 270 14.88 -9.37 0.83
N GLN A 271 14.80 -9.57 -0.48
CA GLN A 271 15.95 -9.55 -1.34
C GLN A 271 15.58 -9.09 -2.74
N THR A 272 16.45 -8.28 -3.32
CA THR A 272 16.39 -7.88 -4.73
C THR A 272 17.68 -8.26 -5.44
N PHE A 273 17.52 -8.68 -6.69
CA PHE A 273 18.60 -9.05 -7.58
C PHE A 273 18.53 -8.16 -8.83
N ARG A 274 19.60 -7.46 -9.10
CA ARG A 274 19.75 -6.67 -10.31
C ARG A 274 20.18 -7.54 -11.47
N ILE A 275 19.52 -7.35 -12.61
CA ILE A 275 19.91 -7.92 -13.90
C ILE A 275 20.75 -6.88 -14.63
N ASP A 276 20.25 -5.65 -14.72
CA ASP A 276 20.93 -4.50 -15.35
C ASP A 276 20.78 -3.24 -14.50
N ASN A 277 21.67 -2.27 -14.68
CA ASN A 277 21.57 -0.96 -14.05
C ASN A 277 20.62 -0.05 -14.86
N VAL A 278 19.44 0.19 -14.33
CA VAL A 278 18.52 1.22 -14.80
C VAL A 278 18.43 2.30 -13.73
N ALA A 279 18.73 3.53 -14.11
CA ALA A 279 18.59 4.65 -13.21
C ALA A 279 17.11 4.96 -12.94
N SER A 280 16.76 5.21 -11.69
CA SER A 280 15.43 5.73 -11.26
C SER A 280 14.23 4.79 -11.40
N ASP A 281 14.42 3.48 -11.42
CA ASP A 281 13.31 2.51 -11.33
C ASP A 281 12.90 2.19 -9.89
N GLY A 282 13.52 2.85 -8.89
CA GLY A 282 13.22 2.66 -7.48
C GLY A 282 13.83 1.40 -6.84
N VAL A 283 14.28 0.45 -7.65
CA VAL A 283 14.92 -0.78 -7.15
C VAL A 283 16.38 -0.50 -6.75
N PRO A 284 16.90 -1.08 -5.66
CA PRO A 284 18.30 -0.94 -5.29
C PRO A 284 19.25 -1.19 -6.47
N ALA A 285 20.25 -0.32 -6.64
CA ALA A 285 21.19 -0.39 -7.78
C ALA A 285 22.06 -1.67 -7.81
N GLN A 286 22.07 -2.42 -6.70
CA GLN A 286 22.85 -3.64 -6.53
C GLN A 286 22.00 -4.72 -5.89
N ASN A 287 22.46 -5.97 -5.99
CA ASN A 287 21.87 -7.06 -5.22
C ASN A 287 21.86 -6.68 -3.74
N THR A 288 20.66 -6.60 -3.17
CA THR A 288 20.44 -6.13 -1.81
C THR A 288 19.59 -7.13 -1.05
N GLN A 289 20.05 -7.47 0.14
CA GLN A 289 19.34 -8.33 1.08
C GLN A 289 19.08 -7.56 2.36
N ARG A 290 17.90 -7.74 2.97
CA ARG A 290 17.54 -7.07 4.21
C ARG A 290 16.71 -7.99 5.09
N ALA A 291 17.01 -7.98 6.39
CA ALA A 291 16.22 -8.60 7.43
C ALA A 291 15.72 -7.52 8.40
N ASP A 292 14.43 -7.52 8.65
CA ASP A 292 13.73 -6.57 9.52
C ASP A 292 13.13 -7.32 10.71
N PHE A 293 13.37 -6.80 11.91
CA PHE A 293 12.78 -7.27 13.16
C PHE A 293 11.98 -6.14 13.76
N GLY A 294 10.70 -6.36 14.00
CA GLY A 294 9.81 -5.35 14.54
C GLY A 294 9.12 -5.80 15.82
N LEU A 295 8.66 -4.84 16.58
CA LEU A 295 7.80 -5.02 17.74
C LEU A 295 6.79 -3.88 17.76
N ASP A 296 5.55 -4.21 17.45
CA ASP A 296 4.46 -3.26 17.51
C ASP A 296 3.71 -3.36 18.83
N TYR A 297 3.17 -2.23 19.27
CA TYR A 297 2.29 -2.16 20.42
C TYR A 297 0.95 -1.51 20.03
N ASN A 298 -0.12 -2.29 20.16
CA ASN A 298 -1.46 -1.90 19.79
C ASN A 298 -2.21 -1.29 20.98
N PHE A 299 -2.39 0.04 21.00
CA PHE A 299 -3.18 0.74 22.01
C PHE A 299 -4.68 0.59 21.76
N PRO A 300 -5.55 0.84 22.77
CA PRO A 300 -6.95 1.10 22.54
C PRO A 300 -7.14 2.29 21.58
N HIS A 301 -8.34 2.41 21.01
CA HIS A 301 -8.72 3.56 20.18
C HIS A 301 -7.88 3.75 18.90
N ASN A 302 -7.54 2.62 18.22
CA ASN A 302 -6.91 2.63 16.91
C ASN A 302 -5.54 3.33 16.84
N THR A 303 -4.81 3.34 17.93
CA THR A 303 -3.44 3.87 17.98
C THR A 303 -2.44 2.71 18.03
N ARG A 304 -1.35 2.80 17.29
CA ARG A 304 -0.28 1.81 17.27
C ARG A 304 1.09 2.50 17.33
N ILE A 305 1.98 1.97 18.15
CA ILE A 305 3.41 2.28 18.05
C ILE A 305 4.05 1.19 17.21
N LEU A 306 4.84 1.61 16.23
CA LEU A 306 5.64 0.77 15.36
C LEU A 306 7.11 0.95 15.76
N SER A 307 7.85 -0.15 15.87
CA SER A 307 9.29 -0.09 16.10
C SER A 307 9.97 -1.23 15.38
N SER A 308 10.98 -0.93 14.57
CA SER A 308 11.73 -1.95 13.85
C SER A 308 13.22 -1.65 13.78
N TYR A 309 13.99 -2.71 13.72
CA TYR A 309 15.41 -2.70 13.41
C TYR A 309 15.66 -3.54 12.18
N SER A 310 16.37 -2.99 11.22
CA SER A 310 16.70 -3.63 9.97
C SER A 310 18.21 -3.70 9.75
N ARG A 311 18.67 -4.83 9.24
CA ARG A 311 20.04 -5.01 8.76
C ARG A 311 19.98 -5.26 7.26
N GLN A 312 20.53 -4.31 6.52
CA GLN A 312 20.62 -4.39 5.05
C GLN A 312 22.05 -4.64 4.62
N PHE A 313 22.24 -5.50 3.62
CA PHE A 313 23.51 -5.85 3.02
C PHE A 313 23.45 -5.67 1.50
N SER A 314 24.52 -5.14 0.95
CA SER A 314 24.77 -5.07 -0.51
C SER A 314 26.25 -5.30 -0.77
N SER A 315 26.67 -5.33 -2.04
CA SER A 315 28.09 -5.45 -2.40
C SER A 315 28.95 -4.27 -1.94
N THR A 316 28.33 -3.12 -1.64
CA THR A 316 29.02 -1.92 -1.12
C THR A 316 29.10 -1.86 0.40
N GLY A 317 28.51 -2.80 1.10
CA GLY A 317 28.56 -2.87 2.55
C GLY A 317 27.21 -3.10 3.21
N GLY A 318 27.18 -3.00 4.53
CA GLY A 318 26.00 -3.20 5.33
C GLY A 318 25.56 -1.92 6.06
N VAL A 319 24.23 -1.74 6.18
CA VAL A 319 23.59 -0.60 6.85
C VAL A 319 22.63 -1.09 7.91
N ASN A 320 22.65 -0.43 9.07
CA ASN A 320 21.63 -0.60 10.11
C ASN A 320 20.60 0.51 9.97
N ILE A 321 19.33 0.14 10.03
CA ILE A 321 18.20 1.07 9.93
C ILE A 321 17.32 0.84 11.16
N TRP A 322 17.00 1.91 11.87
CA TRP A 322 16.05 1.92 12.96
C TRP A 322 14.85 2.75 12.56
N GLU A 323 13.67 2.21 12.72
CA GLU A 323 12.43 2.91 12.44
C GLU A 323 11.52 2.85 13.64
N THR A 324 10.94 3.99 13.99
CA THR A 324 9.91 4.07 15.00
C THR A 324 8.81 5.00 14.53
N GLY A 325 7.58 4.73 14.96
CA GLY A 325 6.47 5.57 14.59
C GLY A 325 5.29 5.41 15.53
N ILE A 326 4.46 6.43 15.57
CA ILE A 326 3.13 6.37 16.17
C ILE A 326 2.11 6.63 15.07
N VAL A 327 1.10 5.77 15.00
CA VAL A 327 0.04 5.84 14.00
C VAL A 327 -1.30 5.86 14.73
N TYR A 328 -2.12 6.84 14.40
CA TYR A 328 -3.51 6.92 14.81
C TYR A 328 -4.42 6.78 13.61
N ARG A 329 -5.30 5.77 13.60
CA ARG A 329 -6.32 5.59 12.59
C ARG A 329 -7.61 6.26 13.02
N PHE A 330 -8.13 7.15 12.21
CA PHE A 330 -9.46 7.73 12.39
C PHE A 330 -10.49 7.10 11.46
N LEU A 331 -11.73 7.08 11.91
CA LEU A 331 -12.88 6.57 11.17
C LEU A 331 -14.07 7.43 11.54
N PHE A 332 -14.53 8.25 10.62
CA PHE A 332 -15.70 9.08 10.79
C PHE A 332 -16.78 8.65 9.81
N PRO A 333 -17.94 8.14 10.25
CA PRO A 333 -19.11 8.11 9.40
C PRO A 333 -19.45 9.57 9.10
N ALA A 334 -19.29 9.97 7.84
CA ALA A 334 -19.65 11.32 7.44
C ALA A 334 -21.19 11.38 7.42
N TRP A 335 -21.73 12.24 8.26
CA TRP A 335 -23.16 12.56 8.38
C TRP A 335 -24.03 11.42 9.00
N LYS A 336 -24.50 11.67 10.18
CA LYS A 336 -25.77 11.14 10.68
C LYS A 336 -26.86 12.18 10.46
#